data_d7398b77ea85e547e995999064e388f4
#
_entry.id   d7398b77ea85e547e995999064e388f4
#
_cell.length_a   1.000
_cell.length_b   1.000
_cell.length_c   1.000
_cell.angle_alpha   90.00
_cell.angle_beta   90.00
_cell.angle_gamma   90.00
#
_symmetry.space_group_name_H-M   'P 1'
#
loop_
_entity.id
_entity.type
_entity.pdbx_description
1 polymer ?
#
loop_
_entity_poly.entity_id
_entity_poly.type
_entity_poly.pdbx_seq_one_letter_code
_entity_poly.pdbx_strand_id
1 'polypeptide(L)'
;AIFLSWLLCASLLSGNAIGTIYTTLFYVIVGCALQFVIGTGLAFLCSQPISGKNFFRVVFFIPLMITPLGVGYAMRMLADVTKGPFEPLLASLGFSDWVWSADAWSARFIMMIGESWQWIPFIFICMLAALENVPNDHVEAAQVDGASSPQIFREIIWPQVLPVAVTVLLIRMIEAFKIVDLPNIMTGGGPGTATESMTLQSMFVWRANDMGSSAAIAYMLLILTVVVCASFFNYVVLGQVKKANA
;
A
#
# COMPACT_ATOMS: atom_id res chain seq x y z
N ALA A 1 -18.65 13.81 -1.12
CA ALA A 1 -18.22 14.32 0.19
C ALA A 1 -19.25 14.00 1.28
N ILE A 2 -20.52 14.42 1.15
CA ILE A 2 -21.59 14.25 2.18
C ILE A 2 -21.87 12.76 2.48
N PHE A 3 -21.92 11.90 1.47
CA PHE A 3 -22.15 10.47 1.64
C PHE A 3 -20.98 9.78 2.35
N LEU A 4 -19.73 10.15 2.04
CA LEU A 4 -18.55 9.63 2.71
C LEU A 4 -18.45 10.12 4.16
N SER A 5 -18.80 11.38 4.44
CA SER A 5 -18.84 11.91 5.80
C SER A 5 -19.94 11.28 6.63
N TRP A 6 -21.10 11.00 6.01
CA TRP A 6 -22.20 10.28 6.68
C TRP A 6 -21.83 8.82 6.98
N LEU A 7 -21.18 8.11 6.02
CA LEU A 7 -20.63 6.77 6.24
C LEU A 7 -19.57 6.77 7.33
N LEU A 8 -18.67 7.74 7.36
CA LEU A 8 -17.64 7.87 8.41
C LEU A 8 -18.29 8.19 9.78
N CYS A 9 -19.27 9.08 9.86
CA CYS A 9 -20.01 9.36 11.09
C CYS A 9 -20.83 8.17 11.57
N ALA A 10 -21.54 7.50 10.68
CA ALA A 10 -22.28 6.29 11.00
C ALA A 10 -21.33 5.18 11.48
N SER A 11 -20.06 5.12 11.00
CA SER A 11 -19.01 4.18 11.40
C SER A 11 -18.51 4.38 12.82
N LEU A 12 -18.39 5.61 13.22
CA LEU A 12 -17.97 5.96 14.57
C LEU A 12 -19.06 5.67 15.60
N LEU A 13 -20.32 5.61 15.16
CA LEU A 13 -21.49 5.46 16.04
C LEU A 13 -22.01 4.00 16.17
N SER A 14 -21.72 3.11 15.21
CA SER A 14 -22.39 1.79 15.15
C SER A 14 -21.51 0.55 15.39
N GLY A 15 -20.24 0.72 15.67
CA GLY A 15 -19.35 -0.32 16.26
C GLY A 15 -18.98 -1.56 15.41
N ASN A 16 -19.74 -2.00 14.41
CA ASN A 16 -19.49 -3.31 13.78
C ASN A 16 -19.41 -3.37 12.25
N ALA A 17 -20.33 -2.79 11.50
CA ALA A 17 -20.32 -3.00 10.04
C ALA A 17 -19.41 -2.03 9.30
N ILE A 18 -19.09 -0.91 9.90
CA ILE A 18 -18.39 0.19 9.28
C ILE A 18 -16.90 0.18 9.66
N GLY A 19 -16.52 -0.60 10.66
CA GLY A 19 -15.12 -0.91 10.98
C GLY A 19 -14.36 -1.47 9.78
N THR A 20 -15.00 -2.34 8.99
CA THR A 20 -14.39 -2.95 7.78
C THR A 20 -14.16 -1.94 6.65
N ILE A 21 -15.03 -0.94 6.47
CA ILE A 21 -14.82 0.16 5.53
C ILE A 21 -13.61 1.00 5.96
N TYR A 22 -13.55 1.37 7.24
CA TYR A 22 -12.42 2.11 7.80
C TYR A 22 -11.11 1.34 7.64
N THR A 23 -11.11 0.05 8.00
CA THR A 23 -9.93 -0.82 7.89
C THR A 23 -9.48 -0.96 6.43
N THR A 24 -10.43 -1.14 5.48
CA THR A 24 -10.11 -1.20 4.05
C THR A 24 -9.52 0.13 3.55
N LEU A 25 -10.12 1.27 3.91
CA LEU A 25 -9.58 2.58 3.53
C LEU A 25 -8.21 2.85 4.18
N PHE A 26 -8.00 2.40 5.41
CA PHE A 26 -6.69 2.48 6.06
C PHE A 26 -5.63 1.70 5.27
N TYR A 27 -5.91 0.48 4.85
CA TYR A 27 -5.00 -0.31 4.02
C TYR A 27 -4.73 0.35 2.67
N VAL A 28 -5.76 0.90 2.02
CA VAL A 28 -5.61 1.57 0.74
C VAL A 28 -4.81 2.87 0.87
N ILE A 29 -5.19 3.76 1.77
CA ILE A 29 -4.59 5.10 1.84
C ILE A 29 -3.19 5.03 2.47
N VAL A 30 -3.10 4.49 3.69
CA VAL A 30 -1.84 4.45 4.44
C VAL A 30 -0.87 3.47 3.80
N GLY A 31 -1.37 2.28 3.38
CA GLY A 31 -0.56 1.26 2.75
C GLY A 31 0.03 1.71 1.42
N CYS A 32 -0.80 2.21 0.51
CA CYS A 32 -0.31 2.68 -0.78
C CYS A 32 0.64 3.88 -0.63
N ALA A 33 0.37 4.81 0.30
CA ALA A 33 1.26 5.94 0.55
C ALA A 33 2.64 5.48 1.06
N LEU A 34 2.67 4.60 2.07
CA LEU A 34 3.90 4.04 2.62
C LEU A 34 4.71 3.29 1.56
N GLN A 35 4.05 2.40 0.82
CA GLN A 35 4.66 1.61 -0.24
C GLN A 35 5.20 2.48 -1.37
N PHE A 36 4.45 3.53 -1.73
CA PHE A 36 4.87 4.47 -2.77
C PHE A 36 6.11 5.26 -2.37
N VAL A 37 6.15 5.79 -1.16
CA VAL A 37 7.30 6.55 -0.65
C VAL A 37 8.55 5.66 -0.60
N ILE A 38 8.44 4.47 -0.01
CA ILE A 38 9.57 3.55 0.12
C ILE A 38 9.99 3.02 -1.27
N GLY A 39 9.05 2.55 -2.10
CA GLY A 39 9.33 2.00 -3.42
C GLY A 39 9.97 3.01 -4.36
N THR A 40 9.45 4.25 -4.39
CA THR A 40 10.04 5.36 -5.17
C THR A 40 11.41 5.76 -4.64
N GLY A 41 11.58 5.82 -3.31
CA GLY A 41 12.88 6.09 -2.69
C GLY A 41 13.94 5.05 -3.05
N LEU A 42 13.60 3.76 -2.99
CA LEU A 42 14.48 2.68 -3.43
C LEU A 42 14.78 2.74 -4.93
N ALA A 43 13.77 3.08 -5.76
CA ALA A 43 13.96 3.26 -7.20
C ALA A 43 14.93 4.39 -7.50
N PHE A 44 14.78 5.52 -6.81
CA PHE A 44 15.70 6.66 -6.95
C PHE A 44 17.13 6.31 -6.50
N LEU A 45 17.30 5.56 -5.42
CA LEU A 45 18.62 5.09 -5.01
C LEU A 45 19.23 4.16 -6.06
N CYS A 46 18.48 3.20 -6.59
CA CYS A 46 18.95 2.23 -7.58
C CYS A 46 19.09 2.78 -9.01
N SER A 47 18.52 3.96 -9.30
CA SER A 47 18.74 4.66 -10.59
C SER A 47 20.12 5.32 -10.64
N GLN A 48 20.75 5.58 -9.49
CA GLN A 48 22.10 6.11 -9.40
C GLN A 48 23.16 5.11 -9.90
N PRO A 49 24.35 5.55 -10.33
CA PRO A 49 25.44 4.66 -10.75
C PRO A 49 26.09 3.94 -9.56
N ILE A 50 25.34 3.06 -8.91
CA ILE A 50 25.79 2.29 -7.75
C ILE A 50 26.37 0.94 -8.22
N SER A 51 27.52 0.55 -7.66
CA SER A 51 28.10 -0.77 -7.90
C SER A 51 27.18 -1.86 -7.35
N GLY A 52 26.87 -2.87 -8.19
CA GLY A 52 25.99 -3.99 -7.77
C GLY A 52 24.47 -3.70 -7.93
N LYS A 53 24.05 -2.65 -8.63
CA LYS A 53 22.64 -2.30 -8.81
C LYS A 53 21.76 -3.46 -9.31
N ASN A 54 22.28 -4.31 -10.18
CA ASN A 54 21.54 -5.47 -10.68
C ASN A 54 21.25 -6.51 -9.60
N PHE A 55 22.17 -6.72 -8.66
CA PHE A 55 21.93 -7.59 -7.51
C PHE A 55 20.80 -7.04 -6.63
N PHE A 56 20.83 -5.75 -6.29
CA PHE A 56 19.77 -5.13 -5.49
C PHE A 56 18.42 -5.19 -6.19
N ARG A 57 18.36 -5.02 -7.51
CA ARG A 57 17.11 -5.15 -8.30
C ARG A 57 16.50 -6.54 -8.14
N VAL A 58 17.31 -7.58 -8.25
CA VAL A 58 16.84 -8.96 -8.10
C VAL A 58 16.37 -9.23 -6.67
N VAL A 59 17.16 -8.84 -5.67
CA VAL A 59 16.82 -9.05 -4.24
C VAL A 59 15.50 -8.33 -3.88
N PHE A 60 15.35 -7.08 -4.30
CA PHE A 60 14.12 -6.33 -4.03
C PHE A 60 12.90 -6.85 -4.80
N PHE A 61 13.09 -7.64 -5.86
CA PHE A 61 11.98 -8.22 -6.61
C PHE A 61 11.45 -9.53 -6.01
N ILE A 62 12.25 -10.25 -5.24
CA ILE A 62 11.90 -11.57 -4.67
C ILE A 62 10.53 -11.56 -3.94
N PRO A 63 10.20 -10.59 -3.07
CA PRO A 63 8.94 -10.62 -2.35
C PRO A 63 7.70 -10.64 -3.24
N LEU A 64 7.75 -9.99 -4.39
CA LEU A 64 6.63 -9.93 -5.33
C LEU A 64 6.34 -11.29 -6.00
N MET A 65 7.34 -12.17 -6.06
CA MET A 65 7.17 -13.50 -6.65
C MET A 65 6.47 -14.49 -5.72
N ILE A 66 6.36 -14.16 -4.43
CA ILE A 66 5.72 -15.00 -3.43
C ILE A 66 4.20 -14.75 -3.48
N THR A 67 3.42 -15.82 -3.43
CA THR A 67 1.96 -15.68 -3.40
C THR A 67 1.50 -14.95 -2.12
N PRO A 68 0.43 -14.13 -2.14
CA PRO A 68 -0.08 -13.43 -0.95
C PRO A 68 -0.36 -14.37 0.22
N LEU A 69 -0.86 -15.56 -0.07
CA LEU A 69 -1.08 -16.63 0.91
C LEU A 69 0.24 -17.04 1.60
N GLY A 70 1.30 -17.24 0.82
CA GLY A 70 2.63 -17.58 1.33
C GLY A 70 3.23 -16.49 2.20
N VAL A 71 3.06 -15.23 1.79
CA VAL A 71 3.46 -14.06 2.59
C VAL A 71 2.71 -14.03 3.92
N GLY A 72 1.39 -14.27 3.90
CA GLY A 72 0.57 -14.33 5.11
C GLY A 72 1.07 -15.36 6.12
N TYR A 73 1.38 -16.57 5.67
CA TYR A 73 1.94 -17.61 6.54
C TYR A 73 3.35 -17.26 7.03
N ALA A 74 4.22 -16.78 6.15
CA ALA A 74 5.58 -16.37 6.53
C ALA A 74 5.54 -15.27 7.60
N MET A 75 4.74 -14.22 7.40
CA MET A 75 4.60 -13.11 8.35
C MET A 75 3.98 -13.57 9.67
N ARG A 76 2.98 -14.47 9.63
CA ARG A 76 2.40 -15.05 10.84
C ARG A 76 3.43 -15.83 11.65
N MET A 77 4.28 -16.63 10.98
CA MET A 77 5.35 -17.39 11.65
C MET A 77 6.44 -16.47 12.21
N LEU A 78 6.83 -15.44 11.47
CA LEU A 78 7.84 -14.47 11.91
C LEU A 78 7.35 -13.65 13.11
N ALA A 79 6.07 -13.29 13.12
CA ALA A 79 5.44 -12.49 14.17
C ALA A 79 4.84 -13.34 15.31
N ASP A 80 5.04 -14.67 15.33
CA ASP A 80 4.56 -15.53 16.41
C ASP A 80 5.19 -15.12 17.74
N VAL A 81 4.36 -14.83 18.74
CA VAL A 81 4.78 -14.30 20.05
C VAL A 81 5.46 -15.36 20.95
N THR A 82 5.40 -16.62 20.55
CA THR A 82 5.98 -17.72 21.36
C THR A 82 7.17 -18.39 20.73
N LYS A 83 7.24 -18.40 19.39
CA LYS A 83 8.25 -19.15 18.62
C LYS A 83 8.84 -18.31 17.47
N GLY A 84 8.35 -17.12 17.24
CA GLY A 84 8.80 -16.26 16.15
C GLY A 84 10.17 -15.64 16.44
N PRO A 85 10.98 -15.42 15.41
CA PRO A 85 12.30 -14.80 15.56
C PRO A 85 12.24 -13.33 15.98
N PHE A 86 11.08 -12.67 15.85
CA PHE A 86 10.90 -11.27 16.30
C PHE A 86 10.69 -11.17 17.82
N GLU A 87 10.24 -12.22 18.49
CA GLU A 87 10.02 -12.21 19.95
C GLU A 87 11.31 -11.85 20.73
N PRO A 88 12.44 -12.56 20.57
CA PRO A 88 13.65 -12.21 21.32
C PRO A 88 14.21 -10.85 20.94
N LEU A 89 13.99 -10.38 19.72
CA LEU A 89 14.42 -9.06 19.28
C LEU A 89 13.57 -7.95 19.93
N LEU A 90 12.26 -8.14 20.01
CA LEU A 90 11.35 -7.24 20.69
C LEU A 90 11.58 -7.23 22.21
N ALA A 91 11.83 -8.40 22.80
CA ALA A 91 12.18 -8.53 24.21
C ALA A 91 13.47 -7.75 24.55
N SER A 92 14.50 -7.82 23.70
CA SER A 92 15.74 -7.05 23.88
C SER A 92 15.54 -5.52 23.79
N LEU A 93 14.49 -5.07 23.11
CA LEU A 93 14.10 -3.66 23.01
C LEU A 93 13.14 -3.20 24.13
N GLY A 94 12.84 -4.08 25.10
CA GLY A 94 11.96 -3.80 26.23
C GLY A 94 10.48 -4.07 26.01
N PHE A 95 10.12 -4.77 24.93
CA PHE A 95 8.73 -5.15 24.59
C PHE A 95 8.44 -6.63 24.87
N SER A 96 8.93 -7.16 26.00
CA SER A 96 8.82 -8.59 26.35
C SER A 96 7.39 -9.14 26.47
N ASP A 97 6.41 -8.29 26.80
CA ASP A 97 5.00 -8.68 26.99
C ASP A 97 4.08 -8.19 25.88
N TRP A 98 4.66 -7.72 24.76
CA TRP A 98 3.88 -7.16 23.68
C TRP A 98 3.30 -8.24 22.77
N VAL A 99 2.01 -8.48 22.91
CA VAL A 99 1.22 -9.37 22.03
C VAL A 99 0.58 -8.52 20.94
N TRP A 100 1.23 -8.45 19.78
CA TRP A 100 0.78 -7.60 18.65
C TRP A 100 -0.66 -7.90 18.20
N SER A 101 -1.10 -9.17 18.32
CA SER A 101 -2.45 -9.60 17.93
C SER A 101 -3.55 -9.26 18.96
N ALA A 102 -3.18 -8.79 20.14
CA ALA A 102 -4.15 -8.42 21.19
C ALA A 102 -4.69 -6.99 21.02
N ASP A 103 -3.91 -6.10 20.43
CA ASP A 103 -4.28 -4.70 20.19
C ASP A 103 -4.60 -4.44 18.72
N ALA A 104 -5.66 -3.68 18.47
CA ALA A 104 -6.16 -3.38 17.13
C ALA A 104 -5.15 -2.63 16.25
N TRP A 105 -4.42 -1.67 16.84
CA TRP A 105 -3.45 -0.88 16.09
C TRP A 105 -2.18 -1.66 15.79
N SER A 106 -1.70 -2.42 16.75
CA SER A 106 -0.54 -3.29 16.59
C SER A 106 -0.79 -4.34 15.49
N ALA A 107 -1.96 -4.97 15.51
CA ALA A 107 -2.36 -5.94 14.50
C ALA A 107 -2.41 -5.32 13.09
N ARG A 108 -3.01 -4.13 12.94
CA ARG A 108 -3.04 -3.40 11.67
C ARG A 108 -1.64 -3.04 11.19
N PHE A 109 -0.75 -2.63 12.12
CA PHE A 109 0.61 -2.21 11.78
C PHE A 109 1.46 -3.38 11.28
N ILE A 110 1.43 -4.52 11.97
CA ILE A 110 2.15 -5.73 11.55
C ILE A 110 1.64 -6.24 10.20
N MET A 111 0.32 -6.20 9.98
CA MET A 111 -0.26 -6.51 8.68
C MET A 111 0.23 -5.57 7.58
N MET A 112 0.29 -4.26 7.87
CA MET A 112 0.80 -3.27 6.91
C MET A 112 2.27 -3.49 6.57
N ILE A 113 3.08 -3.97 7.51
CA ILE A 113 4.48 -4.34 7.24
C ILE A 113 4.53 -5.50 6.25
N GLY A 114 3.76 -6.56 6.47
CA GLY A 114 3.69 -7.71 5.57
C GLY A 114 3.21 -7.36 4.17
N GLU A 115 2.13 -6.59 4.08
CA GLU A 115 1.57 -6.09 2.83
C GLU A 115 2.56 -5.16 2.10
N SER A 116 3.23 -4.29 2.83
CA SER A 116 4.21 -3.37 2.25
C SER A 116 5.45 -4.11 1.77
N TRP A 117 5.94 -5.09 2.52
CA TRP A 117 7.07 -5.92 2.10
C TRP A 117 6.81 -6.62 0.77
N GLN A 118 5.58 -7.09 0.55
CA GLN A 118 5.18 -7.77 -0.70
C GLN A 118 5.04 -6.80 -1.88
N TRP A 119 4.49 -5.59 -1.66
CA TRP A 119 4.07 -4.70 -2.74
C TRP A 119 5.03 -3.54 -3.04
N ILE A 120 5.97 -3.22 -2.15
CA ILE A 120 7.04 -2.25 -2.42
C ILE A 120 7.80 -2.59 -3.70
N PRO A 121 8.15 -3.86 -3.99
CA PRO A 121 8.84 -4.24 -5.23
C PRO A 121 8.10 -3.86 -6.52
N PHE A 122 6.78 -3.93 -6.51
CA PHE A 122 5.97 -3.52 -7.67
C PHE A 122 6.18 -2.04 -8.00
N ILE A 123 6.04 -1.19 -6.99
CA ILE A 123 6.26 0.25 -7.14
C ILE A 123 7.72 0.54 -7.50
N PHE A 124 8.65 -0.12 -6.82
CA PHE A 124 10.09 0.00 -7.07
C PHE A 124 10.44 -0.23 -8.54
N ILE A 125 10.00 -1.34 -9.14
CA ILE A 125 10.33 -1.68 -10.53
C ILE A 125 9.71 -0.69 -11.52
N CYS A 126 8.43 -0.37 -11.34
CA CYS A 126 7.75 0.56 -12.23
C CYS A 126 8.37 1.96 -12.19
N MET A 127 8.69 2.45 -10.98
CA MET A 127 9.32 3.76 -10.79
C MET A 127 10.77 3.76 -11.26
N LEU A 128 11.51 2.66 -11.06
CA LEU A 128 12.87 2.52 -11.56
C LEU A 128 12.92 2.60 -13.08
N ALA A 129 12.02 1.86 -13.76
CA ALA A 129 11.90 1.91 -15.22
C ALA A 129 11.56 3.33 -15.71
N ALA A 130 10.66 4.02 -15.00
CA ALA A 130 10.32 5.41 -15.35
C ALA A 130 11.50 6.36 -15.17
N LEU A 131 12.26 6.24 -14.08
CA LEU A 131 13.43 7.06 -13.79
C LEU A 131 14.57 6.82 -14.81
N GLU A 132 14.78 5.57 -15.21
CA GLU A 132 15.81 5.23 -16.22
C GLU A 132 15.46 5.67 -17.65
N ASN A 133 14.19 5.95 -17.92
CA ASN A 133 13.73 6.46 -19.22
C ASN A 133 13.81 8.00 -19.34
N VAL A 134 14.18 8.72 -18.28
CA VAL A 134 14.39 10.17 -18.35
C VAL A 134 15.64 10.46 -19.18
N PRO A 135 15.57 11.29 -20.26
CA PRO A 135 16.73 11.62 -21.09
C PRO A 135 17.81 12.34 -20.29
N ASN A 136 19.05 11.84 -20.35
CA ASN A 136 20.19 12.43 -19.64
C ASN A 136 20.50 13.86 -20.12
N ASP A 137 20.24 14.17 -21.40
CA ASP A 137 20.49 15.49 -22.00
C ASP A 137 19.81 16.61 -21.20
N HIS A 138 18.60 16.39 -20.69
CA HIS A 138 17.87 17.36 -19.87
C HIS A 138 18.53 17.58 -18.51
N VAL A 139 19.07 16.51 -17.92
CA VAL A 139 19.76 16.54 -16.63
C VAL A 139 21.12 17.23 -16.77
N GLU A 140 21.87 16.90 -17.83
CA GLU A 140 23.19 17.49 -18.12
C GLU A 140 23.07 18.99 -18.44
N ALA A 141 22.08 19.37 -19.25
CA ALA A 141 21.84 20.80 -19.56
C ALA A 141 21.57 21.62 -18.29
N ALA A 142 20.72 21.10 -17.40
CA ALA A 142 20.41 21.75 -16.12
C ALA A 142 21.63 21.83 -15.17
N GLN A 143 22.51 20.82 -15.21
CA GLN A 143 23.75 20.86 -14.43
C GLN A 143 24.70 21.97 -14.97
N VAL A 144 24.79 22.15 -16.28
CA VAL A 144 25.57 23.24 -16.90
C VAL A 144 25.00 24.61 -16.51
N ASP A 145 23.66 24.73 -16.41
CA ASP A 145 22.97 25.94 -15.96
C ASP A 145 23.10 26.17 -14.43
N GLY A 146 23.80 25.29 -13.71
CA GLY A 146 24.06 25.43 -12.27
C GLY A 146 22.90 25.01 -11.36
N ALA A 147 21.92 24.25 -11.87
CA ALA A 147 20.82 23.75 -11.06
C ALA A 147 21.32 22.72 -10.02
N SER A 148 20.82 22.83 -8.78
CA SER A 148 21.12 21.87 -7.72
C SER A 148 20.39 20.54 -7.96
N SER A 149 20.90 19.42 -7.42
CA SER A 149 20.29 18.09 -7.55
C SER A 149 18.80 18.04 -7.11
N PRO A 150 18.37 18.70 -6.02
CA PRO A 150 16.95 18.76 -5.67
C PRO A 150 16.09 19.54 -6.69
N GLN A 151 16.65 20.59 -7.30
CA GLN A 151 15.97 21.34 -8.36
C GLN A 151 15.79 20.49 -9.61
N ILE A 152 16.85 19.82 -10.06
CA ILE A 152 16.81 18.88 -11.20
C ILE A 152 15.75 17.79 -10.95
N PHE A 153 15.74 17.19 -9.77
CA PHE A 153 14.73 16.19 -9.43
C PHE A 153 13.31 16.74 -9.50
N ARG A 154 13.05 17.89 -8.86
CA ARG A 154 11.71 18.45 -8.73
C ARG A 154 11.17 19.05 -10.04
N GLU A 155 12.04 19.67 -10.84
CA GLU A 155 11.63 20.47 -12.00
C GLU A 155 11.78 19.72 -13.33
N ILE A 156 12.65 18.72 -13.39
CA ILE A 156 12.94 17.98 -14.62
C ILE A 156 12.51 16.52 -14.51
N ILE A 157 13.04 15.79 -13.52
CA ILE A 157 12.82 14.34 -13.41
C ILE A 157 11.38 14.04 -12.98
N TRP A 158 10.94 14.65 -11.87
CA TRP A 158 9.63 14.34 -11.29
C TRP A 158 8.45 14.59 -12.23
N PRO A 159 8.35 15.71 -12.96
CA PRO A 159 7.26 15.94 -13.92
C PRO A 159 7.20 14.89 -15.04
N GLN A 160 8.34 14.37 -15.50
CA GLN A 160 8.39 13.34 -16.53
C GLN A 160 7.98 11.96 -16.03
N VAL A 161 8.31 11.62 -14.78
CA VAL A 161 7.98 10.34 -14.13
C VAL A 161 6.54 10.32 -13.58
N LEU A 162 5.97 11.48 -13.32
CA LEU A 162 4.68 11.64 -12.66
C LEU A 162 3.50 10.91 -13.35
N PRO A 163 3.35 10.86 -14.69
CA PRO A 163 2.29 10.07 -15.32
C PRO A 163 2.38 8.58 -14.99
N VAL A 164 3.60 8.03 -14.95
CA VAL A 164 3.85 6.64 -14.55
C VAL A 164 3.54 6.45 -13.07
N ALA A 165 3.97 7.37 -12.21
CA ALA A 165 3.70 7.35 -10.78
C ALA A 165 2.19 7.30 -10.47
N VAL A 166 1.39 8.11 -11.17
CA VAL A 166 -0.08 8.13 -11.03
C VAL A 166 -0.69 6.79 -11.46
N THR A 167 -0.24 6.24 -12.57
CA THR A 167 -0.72 4.95 -13.09
C THR A 167 -0.40 3.82 -12.12
N VAL A 168 0.83 3.76 -11.61
CA VAL A 168 1.29 2.77 -10.63
C VAL A 168 0.48 2.85 -9.33
N LEU A 169 0.24 4.07 -8.83
CA LEU A 169 -0.61 4.28 -7.66
C LEU A 169 -2.04 3.83 -7.88
N LEU A 170 -2.65 4.12 -9.04
CA LEU A 170 -3.99 3.66 -9.37
C LEU A 170 -4.10 2.14 -9.36
N ILE A 171 -3.17 1.45 -10.04
CA ILE A 171 -3.13 -0.02 -10.06
C ILE A 171 -3.00 -0.54 -8.63
N ARG A 172 -2.07 0.02 -7.85
CA ARG A 172 -1.85 -0.41 -6.48
C ARG A 172 -3.06 -0.16 -5.56
N MET A 173 -3.77 0.95 -5.73
CA MET A 173 -5.01 1.23 -4.99
C MET A 173 -6.08 0.18 -5.30
N ILE A 174 -6.29 -0.14 -6.58
CA ILE A 174 -7.26 -1.17 -6.98
C ILE A 174 -6.90 -2.54 -6.37
N GLU A 175 -5.62 -2.91 -6.35
CA GLU A 175 -5.15 -4.14 -5.70
C GLU A 175 -5.33 -4.11 -4.19
N ALA A 176 -5.08 -2.96 -3.54
CA ALA A 176 -5.25 -2.81 -2.10
C ALA A 176 -6.71 -2.97 -1.63
N PHE A 177 -7.69 -2.57 -2.45
CA PHE A 177 -9.10 -2.80 -2.13
C PHE A 177 -9.48 -4.29 -2.08
N LYS A 178 -8.73 -5.16 -2.76
CA LYS A 178 -8.98 -6.60 -2.83
C LYS A 178 -8.28 -7.41 -1.73
N ILE A 179 -7.62 -6.76 -0.78
CA ILE A 179 -6.86 -7.45 0.27
C ILE A 179 -7.75 -8.41 1.06
N VAL A 180 -7.36 -9.68 1.09
CA VAL A 180 -8.09 -10.76 1.79
C VAL A 180 -7.16 -11.77 2.45
N ASP A 181 -6.07 -12.14 1.77
CA ASP A 181 -5.22 -13.25 2.21
C ASP A 181 -4.47 -12.95 3.51
N LEU A 182 -3.81 -11.79 3.60
CA LEU A 182 -3.08 -11.42 4.80
C LEU A 182 -4.00 -11.29 6.03
N PRO A 183 -5.12 -10.51 5.99
CA PRO A 183 -6.05 -10.42 7.12
C PRO A 183 -6.60 -11.78 7.53
N ASN A 184 -6.93 -12.64 6.56
CA ASN A 184 -7.48 -13.96 6.84
C ASN A 184 -6.48 -14.88 7.54
N ILE A 185 -5.22 -14.90 7.08
CA ILE A 185 -4.21 -15.86 7.57
C ILE A 185 -3.55 -15.37 8.85
N MET A 186 -3.19 -14.10 8.93
CA MET A 186 -2.45 -13.58 10.07
C MET A 186 -3.30 -13.48 11.32
N THR A 187 -4.54 -12.96 11.20
CA THR A 187 -5.39 -12.60 12.35
C THR A 187 -6.79 -13.18 12.29
N GLY A 188 -7.25 -13.71 11.14
CA GLY A 188 -8.66 -14.08 10.94
C GLY A 188 -9.61 -12.87 11.04
N GLY A 189 -9.12 -11.65 10.78
CA GLY A 189 -9.89 -10.41 10.93
C GLY A 189 -9.76 -9.75 12.31
N GLY A 190 -9.14 -10.42 13.30
CA GLY A 190 -9.07 -9.99 14.69
C GLY A 190 -7.98 -8.94 15.00
N PRO A 191 -7.94 -8.43 16.26
CA PRO A 191 -8.89 -8.66 17.34
C PRO A 191 -10.27 -8.05 17.05
N GLY A 192 -11.33 -8.77 17.39
CA GLY A 192 -12.69 -8.41 16.96
C GLY A 192 -12.79 -8.36 15.43
N THR A 193 -13.03 -7.19 14.86
CA THR A 193 -13.04 -6.92 13.41
C THR A 193 -11.95 -5.90 12.98
N ALA A 194 -10.94 -5.72 13.83
CA ALA A 194 -9.98 -4.61 13.67
C ALA A 194 -9.13 -4.68 12.41
N THR A 195 -8.85 -5.89 11.91
CA THR A 195 -8.07 -6.11 10.69
C THR A 195 -8.92 -6.64 9.54
N GLU A 196 -10.23 -6.79 9.73
CA GLU A 196 -11.15 -7.31 8.75
C GLU A 196 -11.34 -6.30 7.60
N SER A 197 -11.00 -6.71 6.38
CA SER A 197 -11.29 -5.94 5.17
C SER A 197 -12.73 -6.24 4.68
N MET A 198 -13.30 -5.36 3.87
CA MET A 198 -14.61 -5.61 3.25
C MET A 198 -14.61 -6.88 2.39
N THR A 199 -13.49 -7.19 1.71
CA THR A 199 -13.33 -8.43 0.93
C THR A 199 -13.35 -9.65 1.85
N LEU A 200 -12.67 -9.59 2.99
CA LEU A 200 -12.68 -10.68 3.98
C LEU A 200 -14.06 -10.84 4.60
N GLN A 201 -14.74 -9.75 4.93
CA GLN A 201 -16.13 -9.78 5.42
C GLN A 201 -17.07 -10.43 4.43
N SER A 202 -17.01 -10.03 3.14
CA SER A 202 -17.81 -10.66 2.10
C SER A 202 -17.55 -12.16 2.01
N MET A 203 -16.29 -12.61 2.13
CA MET A 203 -15.92 -14.02 2.15
C MET A 203 -16.49 -14.77 3.37
N PHE A 204 -16.49 -14.19 4.57
CA PHE A 204 -17.07 -14.83 5.77
C PHE A 204 -18.58 -14.98 5.65
N VAL A 205 -19.27 -13.95 5.18
CA VAL A 205 -20.74 -13.98 4.95
C VAL A 205 -21.10 -15.01 3.87
N TRP A 206 -20.30 -15.10 2.79
CA TRP A 206 -20.47 -16.14 1.76
C TRP A 206 -20.30 -17.56 2.35
N ARG A 207 -19.30 -17.79 3.19
CA ARG A 207 -19.09 -19.09 3.87
C ARG A 207 -20.22 -19.44 4.83
N ALA A 208 -20.93 -18.44 5.34
CA ALA A 208 -22.13 -18.64 6.14
C ALA A 208 -23.40 -18.95 5.30
N ASN A 209 -23.26 -19.14 3.98
CA ASN A 209 -24.33 -19.37 2.99
C ASN A 209 -25.29 -18.18 2.81
N ASP A 210 -24.94 -16.98 3.25
CA ASP A 210 -25.71 -15.76 2.97
C ASP A 210 -25.17 -15.08 1.70
N MET A 211 -25.62 -15.59 0.56
CA MET A 211 -25.20 -15.07 -0.76
C MET A 211 -25.67 -13.64 -0.99
N GLY A 212 -26.86 -13.26 -0.47
CA GLY A 212 -27.44 -11.96 -0.66
C GLY A 212 -26.61 -10.85 0.01
N SER A 213 -26.30 -11.04 1.30
CA SER A 213 -25.49 -10.09 2.06
C SER A 213 -24.04 -10.03 1.54
N SER A 214 -23.45 -11.18 1.16
CA SER A 214 -22.10 -11.21 0.57
C SER A 214 -22.04 -10.42 -0.73
N ALA A 215 -23.01 -10.61 -1.63
CA ALA A 215 -23.11 -9.84 -2.87
C ALA A 215 -23.29 -8.33 -2.61
N ALA A 216 -24.12 -7.95 -1.63
CA ALA A 216 -24.33 -6.55 -1.25
C ALA A 216 -23.01 -5.89 -0.78
N ILE A 217 -22.22 -6.58 0.06
CA ILE A 217 -20.91 -6.09 0.50
C ILE A 217 -19.95 -5.93 -0.69
N ALA A 218 -19.92 -6.91 -1.61
CA ALA A 218 -19.08 -6.86 -2.80
C ALA A 218 -19.44 -5.68 -3.73
N TYR A 219 -20.74 -5.40 -3.93
CA TYR A 219 -21.19 -4.23 -4.69
C TYR A 219 -20.83 -2.91 -3.99
N MET A 220 -20.97 -2.84 -2.67
CA MET A 220 -20.53 -1.66 -1.90
C MET A 220 -19.03 -1.42 -2.05
N LEU A 221 -18.22 -2.47 -1.99
CA LEU A 221 -16.77 -2.40 -2.23
C LEU A 221 -16.46 -1.93 -3.65
N LEU A 222 -17.16 -2.43 -4.66
CA LEU A 222 -17.00 -1.99 -6.05
C LEU A 222 -17.28 -0.49 -6.19
N ILE A 223 -18.41 0.00 -5.66
CA ILE A 223 -18.77 1.42 -5.70
C ILE A 223 -17.71 2.26 -4.98
N LEU A 224 -17.29 1.83 -3.80
CA LEU A 224 -16.25 2.52 -3.02
C LEU A 224 -14.93 2.62 -3.81
N THR A 225 -14.50 1.51 -4.42
CA THR A 225 -13.28 1.45 -5.24
C THR A 225 -13.37 2.40 -6.43
N VAL A 226 -14.47 2.38 -7.17
CA VAL A 226 -14.68 3.27 -8.33
C VAL A 226 -14.67 4.74 -7.89
N VAL A 227 -15.39 5.09 -6.83
CA VAL A 227 -15.45 6.48 -6.33
C VAL A 227 -14.09 6.98 -5.89
N VAL A 228 -13.34 6.18 -5.12
CA VAL A 228 -12.02 6.57 -4.62
C VAL A 228 -11.00 6.68 -5.75
N CYS A 229 -10.92 5.69 -6.63
CA CYS A 229 -9.97 5.69 -7.75
C CYS A 229 -10.29 6.79 -8.78
N ALA A 230 -11.57 7.00 -9.12
CA ALA A 230 -11.98 8.07 -10.03
C ALA A 230 -11.72 9.46 -9.42
N SER A 231 -11.98 9.63 -8.12
CA SER A 231 -11.69 10.89 -7.42
C SER A 231 -10.20 11.20 -7.40
N PHE A 232 -9.36 10.20 -7.09
CA PHE A 232 -7.91 10.32 -7.14
C PHE A 232 -7.42 10.69 -8.55
N PHE A 233 -7.87 9.96 -9.58
CA PHE A 233 -7.50 10.23 -10.96
C PHE A 233 -7.88 11.64 -11.40
N ASN A 234 -9.12 12.05 -11.16
CA ASN A 234 -9.59 13.40 -11.49
C ASN A 234 -8.79 14.48 -10.77
N TYR A 235 -8.51 14.30 -9.47
CA TYR A 235 -7.78 15.29 -8.69
C TYR A 235 -6.33 15.46 -9.20
N VAL A 236 -5.64 14.35 -9.47
CA VAL A 236 -4.23 14.39 -9.88
C VAL A 236 -4.09 14.79 -11.35
N VAL A 237 -4.84 14.16 -12.26
CA VAL A 237 -4.69 14.39 -13.72
C VAL A 237 -5.24 15.76 -14.13
N LEU A 238 -6.44 16.13 -13.66
CA LEU A 238 -7.00 17.46 -13.98
C LEU A 238 -6.21 18.60 -13.34
N GLY A 239 -5.61 18.36 -12.17
CA GLY A 239 -4.71 19.31 -11.54
C GLY A 239 -3.45 19.60 -12.37
N GLN A 240 -2.96 18.59 -13.08
CA GLN A 240 -1.78 18.74 -13.96
C GLN A 240 -2.12 19.37 -15.30
N VAL A 241 -3.21 18.96 -15.94
CA VAL A 241 -3.68 19.55 -17.20
C VAL A 241 -3.94 21.04 -17.03
N LYS A 242 -4.51 21.47 -15.89
CA LYS A 242 -4.67 22.90 -15.59
C LYS A 242 -3.36 23.65 -15.42
N LYS A 243 -2.31 23.01 -14.86
CA LYS A 243 -0.98 23.63 -14.73
C LYS A 243 -0.22 23.70 -16.03
N ALA A 244 -0.45 22.77 -16.95
CA ALA A 244 0.20 22.76 -18.27
C ALA A 244 -0.42 23.77 -19.24
N ASN A 245 -1.67 24.19 -19.00
CA ASN A 245 -2.41 25.15 -19.81
C ASN A 245 -2.40 26.59 -19.24
N ALA A 246 -1.76 26.81 -18.11
CA ALA A 246 -1.59 28.11 -17.47
C ALA A 246 -0.15 28.61 -17.59
#